data_fa72fd93cecaa770e164cca7db2833a7
#
_entry.id   fa72fd93cecaa770e164cca7db2833a7
#
_cell.length_a   1.000
_cell.length_b   1.000
_cell.length_c   1.000
_cell.angle_alpha   90.00
_cell.angle_beta   90.00
_cell.angle_gamma   90.00
#
_symmetry.space_group_name_H-M   'P 1'
#
loop_
_entity.id
_entity.type
_entity.pdbx_description
1 polymer ?
#
loop_
_entity_poly.entity_id
_entity_poly.type
_entity_poly.pdbx_seq_one_letter_code
_entity_poly.pdbx_strand_id
1 'polypeptide(L)'
;MSRPIVVGVDESDGSLAAVDWAADEAALRGTALRLVNATRWAEHQLPAVRVSHEDRASQAQGVLGAMEERVRSRRPELAMTAEEIEDSPARVLLEAASRADLLIVGSHELGSAGGFILGSVGQEVVADAKQPVVLVRPDYRDDSHGAPGADGQGKVVLGLDVTDARDELMEFAFDCAARRDVPLCIVHSWHDPFFHHHRAASDGDSGTRAEMASALSRAVRPFRDRFPAVKVFEDAAPGRPDARLVVVGRRLAASGSHIGSVTHAAIHHAACPVAVVPHG
;
A
#
# COMPACT_ATOMS: atom_id res chain seq x y z
N MET A 1 -9.84 -6.44 20.22
CA MET A 1 -10.66 -5.91 19.11
C MET A 1 -9.68 -5.39 18.07
N SER A 2 -9.76 -5.85 16.80
CA SER A 2 -8.99 -5.30 15.70
C SER A 2 -9.40 -3.84 15.48
N ARG A 3 -8.43 -2.98 15.16
CA ARG A 3 -8.71 -1.59 14.80
C ARG A 3 -9.30 -1.55 13.39
N PRO A 4 -10.08 -0.51 13.04
CA PRO A 4 -10.65 -0.39 11.72
C PRO A 4 -9.58 -0.17 10.65
N ILE A 5 -9.96 -0.41 9.39
CA ILE A 5 -9.25 0.11 8.22
C ILE A 5 -9.81 1.50 7.92
N VAL A 6 -8.94 2.45 7.65
CA VAL A 6 -9.31 3.81 7.24
C VAL A 6 -9.03 3.98 5.75
N VAL A 7 -9.95 4.61 5.02
CA VAL A 7 -9.73 5.05 3.64
C VAL A 7 -10.06 6.53 3.51
N GLY A 8 -9.12 7.28 2.93
CA GLY A 8 -9.34 8.68 2.54
C GLY A 8 -10.17 8.75 1.27
N VAL A 9 -11.23 9.56 1.29
CA VAL A 9 -12.15 9.70 0.17
C VAL A 9 -12.28 11.14 -0.30
N ASP A 10 -12.29 11.30 -1.62
CA ASP A 10 -12.56 12.53 -2.35
C ASP A 10 -13.32 12.19 -3.65
N GLU A 11 -13.47 13.14 -4.56
CA GLU A 11 -14.17 12.92 -5.84
C GLU A 11 -13.31 12.26 -6.92
N SER A 12 -12.07 11.87 -6.63
CA SER A 12 -11.15 11.33 -7.65
C SER A 12 -11.43 9.87 -7.98
N ASP A 13 -11.08 9.46 -9.21
CA ASP A 13 -11.12 8.06 -9.62
C ASP A 13 -10.20 7.17 -8.76
N GLY A 14 -9.11 7.72 -8.27
CA GLY A 14 -8.22 7.05 -7.33
C GLY A 14 -8.91 6.72 -6.01
N SER A 15 -9.77 7.62 -5.53
CA SER A 15 -10.59 7.39 -4.34
C SER A 15 -11.58 6.24 -4.53
N LEU A 16 -12.22 6.14 -5.70
CA LEU A 16 -13.13 5.03 -6.02
C LEU A 16 -12.41 3.66 -5.95
N ALA A 17 -11.25 3.56 -6.57
CA ALA A 17 -10.45 2.33 -6.53
C ALA A 17 -9.95 2.00 -5.11
N ALA A 18 -9.57 3.03 -4.35
CA ALA A 18 -9.14 2.89 -2.96
C ALA A 18 -10.27 2.37 -2.06
N VAL A 19 -11.49 2.86 -2.25
CA VAL A 19 -12.69 2.40 -1.50
C VAL A 19 -13.01 0.95 -1.83
N ASP A 20 -12.97 0.55 -3.09
CA ASP A 20 -13.20 -0.84 -3.49
C ASP A 20 -12.19 -1.78 -2.84
N TRP A 21 -10.91 -1.43 -2.93
CA TRP A 21 -9.84 -2.21 -2.33
C TRP A 21 -9.96 -2.27 -0.80
N ALA A 22 -10.31 -1.13 -0.17
CA ALA A 22 -10.49 -1.03 1.28
C ALA A 22 -11.66 -1.89 1.78
N ALA A 23 -12.77 -1.93 1.05
CA ALA A 23 -13.91 -2.77 1.39
C ALA A 23 -13.57 -4.26 1.34
N ASP A 24 -12.83 -4.68 0.30
CA ASP A 24 -12.37 -6.06 0.18
C ASP A 24 -11.37 -6.43 1.27
N GLU A 25 -10.42 -5.54 1.57
CA GLU A 25 -9.42 -5.75 2.62
C GLU A 25 -10.05 -5.81 4.01
N ALA A 26 -11.03 -4.93 4.30
CA ALA A 26 -11.73 -4.93 5.57
C ALA A 26 -12.54 -6.23 5.77
N ALA A 27 -13.22 -6.69 4.72
CA ALA A 27 -13.92 -7.98 4.73
C ALA A 27 -12.94 -9.15 4.92
N LEU A 28 -11.81 -9.15 4.23
CA LEU A 28 -10.76 -10.16 4.34
C LEU A 28 -10.14 -10.24 5.75
N ARG A 29 -10.00 -9.09 6.41
CA ARG A 29 -9.48 -8.98 7.78
C ARG A 29 -10.56 -9.17 8.85
N GLY A 30 -11.84 -9.20 8.49
CA GLY A 30 -12.95 -9.28 9.44
C GLY A 30 -13.01 -8.06 10.36
N THR A 31 -12.73 -6.85 9.84
CA THR A 31 -12.71 -5.60 10.60
C THR A 31 -13.63 -4.55 9.96
N ALA A 32 -13.94 -3.49 10.69
CA ALA A 32 -14.76 -2.39 10.18
C ALA A 32 -13.98 -1.50 9.21
N LEU A 33 -14.70 -0.86 8.28
CA LEU A 33 -14.20 0.16 7.38
C LEU A 33 -14.62 1.55 7.85
N ARG A 34 -13.72 2.53 7.78
CA ARG A 34 -13.98 3.93 8.11
C ARG A 34 -13.63 4.79 6.89
N LEU A 35 -14.65 5.39 6.30
CA LEU A 35 -14.52 6.35 5.20
C LEU A 35 -14.29 7.74 5.81
N VAL A 36 -13.24 8.44 5.38
CA VAL A 36 -12.88 9.75 5.93
C VAL A 36 -12.72 10.75 4.79
N ASN A 37 -13.53 11.80 4.81
CA ASN A 37 -13.44 12.93 3.91
C ASN A 37 -12.92 14.17 4.67
N ALA A 38 -12.01 14.92 4.06
CA ALA A 38 -11.51 16.19 4.60
C ALA A 38 -12.13 17.35 3.83
N THR A 39 -12.92 18.20 4.50
CA THR A 39 -13.65 19.29 3.83
C THR A 39 -12.77 20.38 3.24
N ARG A 40 -11.51 20.49 3.64
CA ARG A 40 -10.53 21.43 3.07
C ARG A 40 -9.76 20.85 1.87
N TRP A 41 -10.17 19.69 1.37
CA TRP A 41 -9.54 19.06 0.19
C TRP A 41 -9.55 19.98 -1.04
N ALA A 42 -10.68 20.62 -1.34
CA ALA A 42 -10.81 21.52 -2.48
C ALA A 42 -9.87 22.75 -2.37
N GLU A 43 -9.67 23.29 -1.15
CA GLU A 43 -8.72 24.37 -0.90
C GLU A 43 -7.27 23.96 -1.11
N HIS A 44 -6.96 22.69 -0.84
CA HIS A 44 -5.62 22.15 -1.04
C HIS A 44 -5.28 21.98 -2.53
N GLN A 45 -6.28 21.60 -3.34
CA GLN A 45 -6.10 21.45 -4.79
C GLN A 45 -6.20 22.78 -5.56
N LEU A 46 -7.07 23.69 -5.12
CA LEU A 46 -7.36 24.95 -5.80
C LEU A 46 -7.38 26.13 -4.80
N PRO A 47 -6.23 26.58 -4.31
CA PRO A 47 -6.16 27.63 -3.27
C PRO A 47 -6.82 28.96 -3.64
N ALA A 48 -7.05 29.21 -4.94
CA ALA A 48 -7.67 30.44 -5.44
C ALA A 48 -9.21 30.40 -5.46
N VAL A 49 -9.83 29.22 -5.25
CA VAL A 49 -11.30 29.07 -5.29
C VAL A 49 -11.84 29.08 -3.86
N ARG A 50 -12.61 30.12 -3.52
CA ARG A 50 -13.37 30.18 -2.26
C ARG A 50 -14.75 29.57 -2.47
N VAL A 51 -14.92 28.32 -2.02
CA VAL A 51 -16.23 27.66 -1.98
C VAL A 51 -16.91 28.00 -0.65
N SER A 52 -18.24 28.20 -0.66
CA SER A 52 -18.97 28.49 0.58
C SER A 52 -18.96 27.27 1.53
N HIS A 53 -19.16 27.51 2.83
CA HIS A 53 -19.18 26.41 3.81
C HIS A 53 -20.35 25.44 3.56
N GLU A 54 -21.52 25.97 3.16
CA GLU A 54 -22.71 25.16 2.85
C GLU A 54 -22.52 24.31 1.60
N ASP A 55 -21.91 24.85 0.55
CA ASP A 55 -21.61 24.12 -0.67
C ASP A 55 -20.61 22.98 -0.41
N ARG A 56 -19.61 23.23 0.45
CA ARG A 56 -18.62 22.21 0.86
C ARG A 56 -19.25 21.05 1.62
N ALA A 57 -20.07 21.36 2.62
CA ALA A 57 -20.75 20.34 3.41
C ALA A 57 -21.69 19.48 2.54
N SER A 58 -22.42 20.13 1.62
CA SER A 58 -23.29 19.41 0.67
C SER A 58 -22.49 18.50 -0.26
N GLN A 59 -21.37 18.98 -0.78
CA GLN A 59 -20.47 18.22 -1.66
C GLN A 59 -19.85 17.02 -0.92
N ALA A 60 -19.31 17.24 0.29
CA ALA A 60 -18.72 16.18 1.10
C ALA A 60 -19.75 15.09 1.47
N GLN A 61 -20.98 15.48 1.81
CA GLN A 61 -22.07 14.53 2.05
C GLN A 61 -22.42 13.74 0.80
N GLY A 62 -22.42 14.36 -0.37
CA GLY A 62 -22.61 13.67 -1.65
C GLY A 62 -21.52 12.64 -1.94
N VAL A 63 -20.25 12.99 -1.72
CA VAL A 63 -19.09 12.09 -1.86
C VAL A 63 -19.22 10.90 -0.90
N LEU A 64 -19.40 11.16 0.38
CA LEU A 64 -19.51 10.11 1.39
C LEU A 64 -20.71 9.19 1.12
N GLY A 65 -21.88 9.73 0.78
CA GLY A 65 -23.07 8.94 0.45
C GLY A 65 -22.84 8.03 -0.75
N ALA A 66 -22.19 8.52 -1.80
CA ALA A 66 -21.85 7.70 -2.98
C ALA A 66 -20.87 6.57 -2.63
N MET A 67 -19.85 6.86 -1.79
CA MET A 67 -18.88 5.85 -1.35
C MET A 67 -19.50 4.81 -0.43
N GLU A 68 -20.38 5.22 0.47
CA GLU A 68 -21.15 4.28 1.32
C GLU A 68 -22.00 3.33 0.48
N GLU A 69 -22.75 3.85 -0.51
CA GLU A 69 -23.55 3.01 -1.39
C GLU A 69 -22.70 2.04 -2.19
N ARG A 70 -21.53 2.49 -2.67
CA ARG A 70 -20.55 1.63 -3.34
C ARG A 70 -20.07 0.48 -2.46
N VAL A 71 -19.74 0.77 -1.19
CA VAL A 71 -19.32 -0.26 -0.23
C VAL A 71 -20.48 -1.21 0.07
N ARG A 72 -21.70 -0.71 0.30
CA ARG A 72 -22.89 -1.56 0.55
C ARG A 72 -23.19 -2.49 -0.62
N SER A 73 -23.09 -1.98 -1.84
CA SER A 73 -23.30 -2.79 -3.05
C SER A 73 -22.25 -3.89 -3.21
N ARG A 74 -20.98 -3.61 -2.81
CA ARG A 74 -19.86 -4.55 -2.94
C ARG A 74 -19.78 -5.55 -1.78
N ARG A 75 -20.00 -5.08 -0.56
CA ARG A 75 -19.90 -5.83 0.70
C ARG A 75 -21.02 -5.47 1.64
N PRO A 76 -22.25 -6.01 1.45
CA PRO A 76 -23.44 -5.63 2.21
C PRO A 76 -23.31 -5.82 3.73
N GLU A 77 -22.55 -6.84 4.14
CA GLU A 77 -22.37 -7.19 5.57
C GLU A 77 -21.21 -6.45 6.25
N LEU A 78 -20.49 -5.61 5.50
CA LEU A 78 -19.33 -4.93 6.06
C LEU A 78 -19.76 -3.81 7.00
N ALA A 79 -19.34 -3.89 8.27
CA ALA A 79 -19.51 -2.78 9.20
C ALA A 79 -18.70 -1.58 8.74
N MET A 80 -19.35 -0.42 8.55
CA MET A 80 -18.65 0.80 8.13
C MET A 80 -19.18 2.02 8.84
N THR A 81 -18.34 3.05 8.89
CA THR A 81 -18.67 4.42 9.30
C THR A 81 -18.12 5.39 8.26
N ALA A 82 -18.82 6.52 8.10
CA ALA A 82 -18.37 7.61 7.23
C ALA A 82 -18.39 8.91 8.01
N GLU A 83 -17.35 9.70 7.87
CA GLU A 83 -17.24 10.97 8.57
C GLU A 83 -16.55 12.03 7.72
N GLU A 84 -16.99 13.24 7.92
CA GLU A 84 -16.44 14.46 7.37
C GLU A 84 -15.68 15.19 8.48
N ILE A 85 -14.45 15.61 8.20
CA ILE A 85 -13.62 16.33 9.16
C ILE A 85 -13.10 17.62 8.51
N GLU A 86 -13.35 18.76 9.18
CA GLU A 86 -12.93 20.06 8.69
C GLU A 86 -11.47 20.36 9.10
N ASP A 87 -10.52 19.83 8.32
CA ASP A 87 -9.09 20.16 8.46
C ASP A 87 -8.36 19.82 7.15
N SER A 88 -7.03 20.01 7.13
CA SER A 88 -6.20 19.64 5.97
C SER A 88 -6.19 18.11 5.76
N PRO A 89 -6.24 17.66 4.51
CA PRO A 89 -6.37 16.22 4.20
C PRO A 89 -5.30 15.34 4.84
N ALA A 90 -4.04 15.72 4.75
CA ALA A 90 -2.95 14.93 5.33
C ALA A 90 -3.08 14.78 6.85
N ARG A 91 -3.43 15.88 7.53
CA ARG A 91 -3.62 15.89 8.98
C ARG A 91 -4.78 15.00 9.43
N VAL A 92 -5.91 15.12 8.73
CA VAL A 92 -7.11 14.29 8.97
C VAL A 92 -6.77 12.81 8.82
N LEU A 93 -6.10 12.43 7.71
CA LEU A 93 -5.75 11.05 7.42
C LEU A 93 -4.72 10.49 8.40
N LEU A 94 -3.71 11.26 8.78
CA LEU A 94 -2.71 10.85 9.78
C LEU A 94 -3.31 10.65 11.16
N GLU A 95 -4.23 11.54 11.59
CA GLU A 95 -4.94 11.38 12.85
C GLU A 95 -5.86 10.15 12.82
N ALA A 96 -6.64 9.97 11.77
CA ALA A 96 -7.49 8.81 11.59
C ALA A 96 -6.68 7.50 11.58
N ALA A 97 -5.55 7.48 10.88
CA ALA A 97 -4.62 6.35 10.82
C ALA A 97 -4.06 5.97 12.20
N SER A 98 -3.86 6.93 13.10
CA SER A 98 -3.30 6.66 14.44
C SER A 98 -4.14 5.66 15.26
N ARG A 99 -5.41 5.50 14.90
CA ARG A 99 -6.40 4.61 15.53
C ARG A 99 -6.83 3.45 14.62
N ALA A 100 -6.12 3.23 13.52
CA ALA A 100 -6.38 2.20 12.53
C ALA A 100 -5.28 1.15 12.50
N ASP A 101 -5.56 0.00 11.90
CA ASP A 101 -4.56 -1.02 11.58
C ASP A 101 -3.93 -0.75 10.20
N LEU A 102 -4.65 -0.02 9.32
CA LEU A 102 -4.24 0.25 7.96
C LEU A 102 -4.88 1.55 7.46
N LEU A 103 -4.12 2.37 6.75
CA LEU A 103 -4.63 3.53 6.00
C LEU A 103 -4.53 3.25 4.50
N ILE A 104 -5.60 3.57 3.77
CA ILE A 104 -5.69 3.40 2.33
C ILE A 104 -5.92 4.76 1.68
N VAL A 105 -5.16 5.05 0.62
CA VAL A 105 -5.24 6.31 -0.12
C VAL A 105 -5.19 6.02 -1.62
N GLY A 106 -6.04 6.69 -2.37
CA GLY A 106 -5.97 6.67 -3.83
C GLY A 106 -4.75 7.45 -4.34
N SER A 107 -4.15 7.00 -5.42
CA SER A 107 -3.13 7.75 -6.15
C SER A 107 -3.73 8.40 -7.40
N HIS A 108 -3.07 9.42 -7.94
CA HIS A 108 -3.50 10.12 -9.14
C HIS A 108 -2.71 9.66 -10.36
N GLU A 109 -3.35 9.68 -11.52
CA GLU A 109 -2.70 9.43 -12.81
C GLU A 109 -2.13 10.72 -13.39
N LEU A 110 -0.89 10.68 -13.85
CA LEU A 110 -0.28 11.75 -14.63
C LEU A 110 -0.51 11.50 -16.11
N GLY A 111 -1.68 11.86 -16.63
CA GLY A 111 -1.96 11.94 -18.06
C GLY A 111 -1.29 10.87 -18.95
N SER A 112 -1.22 11.10 -20.23
CA SER A 112 -0.71 10.17 -21.25
C SER A 112 0.79 9.83 -21.20
N ALA A 113 1.55 10.32 -20.24
CA ALA A 113 3.01 10.06 -20.11
C ALA A 113 3.35 8.81 -19.28
N GLY A 114 2.35 8.05 -18.81
CA GLY A 114 2.54 6.70 -18.27
C GLY A 114 3.27 6.61 -16.92
N GLY A 115 3.15 7.61 -16.06
CA GLY A 115 3.66 7.58 -14.69
C GLY A 115 2.56 7.88 -13.66
N PHE A 116 2.69 7.30 -12.46
CA PHE A 116 1.82 7.67 -11.33
C PHE A 116 2.53 8.69 -10.46
N ILE A 117 1.79 9.70 -10.02
CA ILE A 117 2.26 10.62 -9.00
C ILE A 117 1.44 10.43 -7.73
N LEU A 118 2.15 10.23 -6.66
CA LEU A 118 1.62 10.43 -5.34
C LEU A 118 1.43 11.94 -5.16
N GLY A 119 0.18 12.39 -5.08
CA GLY A 119 -0.13 13.80 -4.80
C GLY A 119 0.51 14.26 -3.48
N SER A 120 0.55 15.56 -3.24
CA SER A 120 1.16 16.15 -2.03
C SER A 120 0.62 15.52 -0.74
N VAL A 121 -0.69 15.28 -0.64
CA VAL A 121 -1.32 14.61 0.50
C VAL A 121 -0.80 13.18 0.67
N GLY A 122 -0.75 12.41 -0.41
CA GLY A 122 -0.23 11.04 -0.35
C GLY A 122 1.25 10.99 0.03
N GLN A 123 2.06 11.93 -0.45
CA GLN A 123 3.48 12.03 -0.07
C GLN A 123 3.64 12.32 1.41
N GLU A 124 2.90 13.30 1.95
CA GLU A 124 2.92 13.65 3.37
C GLU A 124 2.43 12.48 4.24
N VAL A 125 1.35 11.83 3.83
CA VAL A 125 0.80 10.66 4.54
C VAL A 125 1.78 9.50 4.53
N VAL A 126 2.36 9.14 3.38
CA VAL A 126 3.35 8.07 3.31
C VAL A 126 4.59 8.42 4.11
N ALA A 127 4.98 9.70 4.13
CA ALA A 127 6.14 10.16 4.87
C ALA A 127 5.94 10.09 6.40
N ASP A 128 4.77 10.42 6.92
CA ASP A 128 4.57 10.67 8.36
C ASP A 128 3.72 9.61 9.07
N ALA A 129 3.00 8.76 8.35
CA ALA A 129 2.19 7.70 8.96
C ALA A 129 3.04 6.75 9.80
N LYS A 130 2.52 6.36 10.96
CA LYS A 130 3.11 5.36 11.86
C LYS A 130 2.49 3.97 11.67
N GLN A 131 1.47 3.87 10.85
CA GLN A 131 0.78 2.66 10.45
C GLN A 131 1.09 2.36 8.99
N PRO A 132 0.92 1.11 8.53
CA PRO A 132 1.01 0.78 7.12
C PRO A 132 0.05 1.62 6.29
N VAL A 133 0.53 2.12 5.14
CA VAL A 133 -0.26 2.88 4.17
C VAL A 133 -0.30 2.10 2.87
N VAL A 134 -1.49 1.87 2.34
CA VAL A 134 -1.66 1.26 1.01
C VAL A 134 -2.09 2.33 0.01
N LEU A 135 -1.33 2.41 -1.07
CA LEU A 135 -1.60 3.27 -2.20
C LEU A 135 -2.28 2.45 -3.29
N VAL A 136 -3.45 2.88 -3.71
CA VAL A 136 -4.24 2.21 -4.73
C VAL A 136 -4.35 3.09 -5.98
N ARG A 137 -4.09 2.51 -7.14
CA ARG A 137 -4.12 3.20 -8.43
C ARG A 137 -5.54 3.27 -8.99
N PRO A 138 -5.92 4.34 -9.72
CA PRO A 138 -7.27 4.46 -10.28
C PRO A 138 -7.60 3.37 -11.32
N ASP A 139 -6.60 2.87 -12.03
CA ASP A 139 -6.75 1.81 -13.03
C ASP A 139 -6.68 0.39 -12.44
N TYR A 140 -6.41 0.27 -11.14
CA TYR A 140 -6.37 -1.05 -10.49
C TYR A 140 -7.78 -1.66 -10.45
N ARG A 141 -7.88 -2.86 -10.99
CA ARG A 141 -9.06 -3.71 -10.89
C ARG A 141 -8.64 -5.04 -10.30
N ASP A 142 -9.35 -5.46 -9.28
CA ASP A 142 -9.14 -6.80 -8.74
C ASP A 142 -9.93 -7.81 -9.59
N ASP A 143 -9.26 -8.38 -10.58
CA ASP A 143 -9.84 -9.42 -11.45
C ASP A 143 -9.95 -10.79 -10.74
N SER A 144 -9.66 -10.86 -9.44
CA SER A 144 -9.67 -12.10 -8.64
C SER A 144 -11.05 -12.70 -8.39
N HIS A 145 -12.12 -12.04 -8.82
CA HIS A 145 -13.49 -12.58 -8.79
C HIS A 145 -13.76 -13.57 -9.95
N GLY A 146 -12.77 -13.81 -10.82
CA GLY A 146 -12.80 -14.88 -11.82
C GLY A 146 -12.32 -16.20 -11.22
N ALA A 147 -13.15 -17.24 -11.36
CA ALA A 147 -13.07 -18.66 -10.98
C ALA A 147 -11.77 -19.15 -10.29
N PRO A 148 -11.88 -19.91 -9.17
CA PRO A 148 -10.76 -20.66 -8.62
C PRO A 148 -10.35 -21.74 -9.64
N GLY A 149 -9.13 -21.65 -10.18
CA GLY A 149 -8.59 -22.71 -11.02
C GLY A 149 -7.83 -22.31 -12.28
N ALA A 150 -7.76 -21.03 -12.65
CA ALA A 150 -6.80 -20.62 -13.67
C ALA A 150 -5.43 -20.40 -13.01
N ASP A 151 -4.33 -20.78 -13.69
CA ASP A 151 -2.91 -20.66 -13.26
C ASP A 151 -2.43 -19.20 -13.03
N GLY A 152 -3.31 -18.31 -12.61
CA GLY A 152 -3.18 -16.89 -12.40
C GLY A 152 -3.49 -16.42 -10.97
N GLN A 153 -3.29 -17.26 -9.95
CA GLN A 153 -3.30 -16.78 -8.57
C GLN A 153 -2.15 -15.78 -8.40
N GLY A 154 -2.48 -14.50 -8.30
CA GLY A 154 -1.49 -13.46 -8.06
C GLY A 154 -0.68 -13.75 -6.79
N LYS A 155 0.33 -12.93 -6.53
CA LYS A 155 1.22 -13.09 -5.37
C LYS A 155 1.36 -11.79 -4.60
N VAL A 156 1.73 -11.89 -3.33
CA VAL A 156 2.28 -10.76 -2.59
C VAL A 156 3.78 -10.68 -2.88
N VAL A 157 4.28 -9.50 -3.19
CA VAL A 157 5.71 -9.27 -3.43
C VAL A 157 6.26 -8.42 -2.29
N LEU A 158 7.28 -8.90 -1.59
CA LEU A 158 7.98 -8.17 -0.55
C LEU A 158 9.34 -7.68 -1.06
N GLY A 159 9.51 -6.36 -1.12
CA GLY A 159 10.83 -5.74 -1.29
C GLY A 159 11.55 -5.66 0.05
N LEU A 160 12.61 -6.43 0.22
CA LEU A 160 13.34 -6.55 1.49
C LEU A 160 14.81 -6.14 1.33
N ASP A 161 15.27 -5.28 2.23
CA ASP A 161 16.70 -5.12 2.49
C ASP A 161 17.11 -6.13 3.57
N VAL A 162 17.91 -7.13 3.18
CA VAL A 162 18.33 -8.20 4.10
C VAL A 162 19.20 -7.65 5.25
N THR A 163 19.87 -6.52 5.02
CA THR A 163 20.72 -5.88 6.06
C THR A 163 19.87 -5.13 7.10
N ASP A 164 18.61 -4.85 6.79
CA ASP A 164 17.63 -4.19 7.66
C ASP A 164 16.27 -4.92 7.62
N ALA A 165 16.32 -6.25 7.66
CA ALA A 165 15.11 -7.08 7.72
C ALA A 165 14.40 -6.88 9.05
N ARG A 166 13.25 -6.20 9.02
CA ARG A 166 12.46 -5.86 10.20
C ARG A 166 11.25 -6.78 10.32
N ASP A 167 10.97 -7.16 11.55
CA ASP A 167 9.89 -8.09 11.87
C ASP A 167 8.52 -7.53 11.45
N GLU A 168 8.29 -6.22 11.63
CA GLU A 168 7.04 -5.56 11.27
C GLU A 168 6.73 -5.69 9.78
N LEU A 169 7.75 -5.52 8.94
CA LEU A 169 7.63 -5.60 7.48
C LEU A 169 7.36 -7.03 7.04
N MET A 170 8.10 -7.98 7.60
CA MET A 170 7.94 -9.40 7.33
C MET A 170 6.57 -9.91 7.77
N GLU A 171 6.16 -9.58 9.00
CA GLU A 171 4.86 -9.97 9.54
C GLU A 171 3.71 -9.46 8.69
N PHE A 172 3.76 -8.19 8.28
CA PHE A 172 2.74 -7.61 7.41
C PHE A 172 2.65 -8.33 6.06
N ALA A 173 3.78 -8.62 5.42
CA ALA A 173 3.80 -9.31 4.13
C ALA A 173 3.28 -10.76 4.22
N PHE A 174 3.68 -11.50 5.24
CA PHE A 174 3.20 -12.86 5.50
C PHE A 174 1.71 -12.90 5.84
N ASP A 175 1.21 -11.98 6.69
CA ASP A 175 -0.21 -11.86 7.00
C ASP A 175 -1.03 -11.56 5.73
N CYS A 176 -0.56 -10.63 4.89
CA CYS A 176 -1.21 -10.33 3.62
C CYS A 176 -1.27 -11.53 2.67
N ALA A 177 -0.20 -12.31 2.57
CA ALA A 177 -0.16 -13.52 1.74
C ALA A 177 -1.07 -14.62 2.29
N ALA A 178 -1.03 -14.86 3.61
CA ALA A 178 -1.84 -15.86 4.29
C ALA A 178 -3.34 -15.59 4.14
N ARG A 179 -3.78 -14.35 4.35
CA ARG A 179 -5.20 -13.97 4.22
C ARG A 179 -5.74 -14.11 2.82
N ARG A 180 -4.90 -13.91 1.81
CA ARG A 180 -5.27 -14.01 0.39
C ARG A 180 -5.11 -15.42 -0.17
N ASP A 181 -4.55 -16.34 0.61
CA ASP A 181 -4.17 -17.69 0.17
C ASP A 181 -3.32 -17.67 -1.12
N VAL A 182 -2.33 -16.78 -1.15
CA VAL A 182 -1.41 -16.61 -2.30
C VAL A 182 0.05 -16.74 -1.86
N PRO A 183 0.95 -17.07 -2.79
CA PRO A 183 2.38 -17.11 -2.49
C PRO A 183 2.95 -15.74 -2.09
N LEU A 184 3.98 -15.75 -1.25
CA LEU A 184 4.85 -14.62 -0.96
C LEU A 184 6.14 -14.73 -1.78
N CYS A 185 6.40 -13.75 -2.62
CA CYS A 185 7.66 -13.58 -3.33
C CYS A 185 8.52 -12.54 -2.64
N ILE A 186 9.70 -12.91 -2.18
CA ILE A 186 10.63 -11.98 -1.57
C ILE A 186 11.67 -11.58 -2.60
N VAL A 187 11.72 -10.28 -2.90
CA VAL A 187 12.71 -9.67 -3.80
C VAL A 187 13.71 -8.92 -2.95
N HIS A 188 14.96 -9.33 -3.01
CA HIS A 188 16.05 -8.61 -2.39
C HIS A 188 16.78 -7.78 -3.46
N SER A 189 16.83 -6.47 -3.25
CA SER A 189 17.59 -5.56 -4.10
C SER A 189 18.86 -5.17 -3.36
N TRP A 190 19.99 -5.59 -3.88
CA TRP A 190 21.31 -5.13 -3.43
C TRP A 190 21.75 -3.93 -4.26
N HIS A 191 22.00 -2.83 -3.61
CA HIS A 191 22.68 -1.69 -4.21
C HIS A 191 24.18 -1.92 -4.05
N ASP A 192 24.84 -2.26 -5.13
CA ASP A 192 26.26 -2.02 -5.23
C ASP A 192 26.46 -0.57 -5.73
N PRO A 193 26.90 0.36 -4.88
CA PRO A 193 27.10 1.76 -5.28
C PRO A 193 28.22 1.96 -6.32
N PHE A 194 28.95 0.89 -6.68
CA PHE A 194 30.07 0.94 -7.62
C PHE A 194 29.79 0.39 -9.01
N PHE A 195 28.61 -0.25 -9.25
CA PHE A 195 28.28 -0.83 -10.57
C PHE A 195 27.26 0.00 -11.36
N HIS A 196 27.67 1.21 -11.75
CA HIS A 196 27.24 1.78 -13.02
C HIS A 196 28.12 1.18 -14.11
N HIS A 197 27.49 0.48 -15.05
CA HIS A 197 27.99 -0.14 -16.29
C HIS A 197 28.25 -1.65 -16.27
N HIS A 198 27.40 -2.34 -17.03
CA HIS A 198 27.63 -3.57 -17.79
C HIS A 198 29.01 -4.21 -17.62
N ARG A 199 29.15 -5.13 -16.70
CA ARG A 199 30.21 -6.11 -16.76
C ARG A 199 29.71 -7.48 -16.29
N ALA A 200 30.04 -8.49 -17.09
CA ALA A 200 29.75 -9.89 -16.80
C ALA A 200 30.18 -10.28 -15.37
N ALA A 201 29.35 -11.09 -14.70
CA ALA A 201 29.64 -11.64 -13.39
C ALA A 201 31.07 -12.15 -13.29
N SER A 202 31.85 -11.57 -12.39
CA SER A 202 33.17 -12.08 -12.02
C SER A 202 33.01 -13.03 -10.83
N ASP A 203 33.87 -14.04 -10.72
CA ASP A 203 33.85 -15.11 -9.70
C ASP A 203 33.81 -14.63 -8.23
N GLY A 204 34.09 -13.34 -7.95
CA GLY A 204 33.93 -12.75 -6.63
C GLY A 204 32.47 -12.49 -6.20
N ASP A 205 31.53 -12.49 -7.14
CA ASP A 205 30.11 -12.19 -6.90
C ASP A 205 29.33 -13.40 -6.35
N SER A 206 29.81 -14.61 -6.57
CA SER A 206 29.16 -15.85 -6.14
C SER A 206 29.17 -16.05 -4.62
N GLY A 207 30.23 -15.65 -3.93
CA GLY A 207 30.36 -15.73 -2.47
C GLY A 207 29.38 -14.80 -1.77
N THR A 208 29.32 -13.56 -2.20
CA THR A 208 28.42 -12.53 -1.65
C THR A 208 26.96 -12.90 -1.88
N ARG A 209 26.63 -13.46 -3.04
CA ARG A 209 25.26 -13.93 -3.34
C ARG A 209 24.84 -15.09 -2.43
N ALA A 210 25.72 -16.06 -2.19
CA ALA A 210 25.43 -17.19 -1.31
C ALA A 210 25.28 -16.75 0.17
N GLU A 211 26.10 -15.79 0.62
CA GLU A 211 25.98 -15.21 1.96
C GLU A 211 24.65 -14.47 2.12
N MET A 212 24.23 -13.69 1.14
CA MET A 212 22.96 -12.96 1.15
C MET A 212 21.76 -13.91 1.12
N ALA A 213 21.79 -14.94 0.27
CA ALA A 213 20.75 -15.96 0.24
C ALA A 213 20.63 -16.67 1.60
N SER A 214 21.76 -16.98 2.24
CA SER A 214 21.78 -17.56 3.60
C SER A 214 21.23 -16.60 4.65
N ALA A 215 21.54 -15.31 4.55
CA ALA A 215 21.01 -14.28 5.45
C ALA A 215 19.50 -14.12 5.28
N LEU A 216 19.02 -14.07 4.03
CA LEU A 216 17.60 -14.03 3.70
C LEU A 216 16.87 -15.24 4.27
N SER A 217 17.34 -16.46 4.00
CA SER A 217 16.72 -17.67 4.51
C SER A 217 16.68 -17.72 6.04
N ARG A 218 17.70 -17.21 6.72
CA ARG A 218 17.70 -17.09 8.20
C ARG A 218 16.65 -16.09 8.67
N ALA A 219 16.53 -14.94 8.04
CA ALA A 219 15.55 -13.91 8.40
C ALA A 219 14.10 -14.38 8.17
N VAL A 220 13.87 -15.12 7.10
CA VAL A 220 12.54 -15.62 6.72
C VAL A 220 12.07 -16.83 7.56
N ARG A 221 12.99 -17.62 8.08
CA ARG A 221 12.69 -18.88 8.78
C ARG A 221 11.66 -18.76 9.91
N PRO A 222 11.76 -17.81 10.86
CA PRO A 222 10.78 -17.68 11.94
C PRO A 222 9.35 -17.43 11.43
N PHE A 223 9.23 -16.71 10.32
CA PHE A 223 7.95 -16.41 9.72
C PHE A 223 7.37 -17.60 8.94
N ARG A 224 8.20 -18.40 8.29
CA ARG A 224 7.76 -19.69 7.71
C ARG A 224 7.19 -20.62 8.77
N ASP A 225 7.84 -20.70 9.93
CA ASP A 225 7.36 -21.54 11.05
C ASP A 225 6.01 -21.03 11.59
N ARG A 226 5.81 -19.71 11.59
CA ARG A 226 4.57 -19.06 12.08
C ARG A 226 3.44 -19.08 11.05
N PHE A 227 3.77 -19.04 9.75
CA PHE A 227 2.83 -19.04 8.62
C PHE A 227 3.06 -20.25 7.70
N PRO A 228 2.85 -21.49 8.17
CA PRO A 228 3.25 -22.68 7.41
C PRO A 228 2.44 -22.92 6.13
N ALA A 229 1.27 -22.29 5.99
CA ALA A 229 0.45 -22.36 4.79
C ALA A 229 0.97 -21.47 3.64
N VAL A 230 1.80 -20.45 3.95
CA VAL A 230 2.30 -19.50 2.94
C VAL A 230 3.46 -20.14 2.17
N LYS A 231 3.31 -20.28 0.87
CA LYS A 231 4.41 -20.67 -0.03
C LYS A 231 5.33 -19.48 -0.25
N VAL A 232 6.59 -19.60 0.12
CA VAL A 232 7.57 -18.51 0.02
C VAL A 232 8.58 -18.82 -1.07
N PHE A 233 8.73 -17.88 -2.00
CA PHE A 233 9.75 -17.89 -3.05
C PHE A 233 10.77 -16.78 -2.74
N GLU A 234 12.01 -17.17 -2.54
CA GLU A 234 13.17 -16.30 -2.38
C GLU A 234 13.83 -16.11 -3.76
N ASP A 235 14.32 -14.93 -4.04
CA ASP A 235 15.00 -14.61 -5.33
C ASP A 235 14.06 -14.68 -6.56
N ALA A 236 12.92 -14.00 -6.46
CA ALA A 236 12.06 -13.82 -7.62
C ALA A 236 12.67 -12.79 -8.59
N ALA A 237 12.88 -13.21 -9.84
CA ALA A 237 13.32 -12.29 -10.89
C ALA A 237 12.36 -11.10 -11.02
N PRO A 238 12.88 -9.86 -11.12
CA PRO A 238 12.04 -8.69 -11.32
C PRO A 238 11.25 -8.82 -12.64
N GLY A 239 9.96 -8.46 -12.62
CA GLY A 239 9.19 -8.31 -13.87
C GLY A 239 8.06 -9.28 -14.11
N ARG A 240 7.45 -9.90 -13.10
CA ARG A 240 6.20 -10.64 -13.32
C ARG A 240 4.97 -9.76 -13.07
N PRO A 241 4.07 -9.63 -14.05
CA PRO A 241 2.90 -8.74 -13.99
C PRO A 241 1.76 -9.21 -13.06
N ASP A 242 1.93 -10.33 -12.35
CA ASP A 242 0.92 -11.01 -11.55
C ASP A 242 0.97 -10.66 -10.04
N ALA A 243 1.61 -9.57 -9.67
CA ALA A 243 1.58 -9.09 -8.28
C ALA A 243 0.21 -8.49 -7.94
N ARG A 244 -0.40 -8.95 -6.83
CA ARG A 244 -1.63 -8.37 -6.27
C ARG A 244 -1.37 -7.27 -5.24
N LEU A 245 -0.23 -7.33 -4.61
CA LEU A 245 0.22 -6.36 -3.62
C LEU A 245 1.75 -6.35 -3.59
N VAL A 246 2.33 -5.17 -3.64
CA VAL A 246 3.76 -4.97 -3.35
C VAL A 246 3.88 -4.40 -1.94
N VAL A 247 4.73 -4.99 -1.12
CA VAL A 247 5.02 -4.55 0.25
C VAL A 247 6.45 -4.05 0.29
N VAL A 248 6.65 -2.84 0.77
CA VAL A 248 7.96 -2.19 0.92
C VAL A 248 8.07 -1.51 2.27
N GLY A 249 9.28 -1.44 2.79
CA GLY A 249 9.55 -0.79 4.06
C GLY A 249 9.81 0.71 3.93
N ARG A 250 9.45 1.47 4.97
CA ARG A 250 9.87 2.85 5.16
C ARG A 250 10.47 3.01 6.55
N ARG A 251 11.74 3.41 6.60
CA ARG A 251 12.43 3.61 7.88
C ARG A 251 11.93 4.86 8.59
N LEU A 252 11.56 4.72 9.86
CA LEU A 252 11.23 5.83 10.73
C LEU A 252 12.54 6.51 11.18
N ALA A 253 12.82 7.70 10.67
CA ALA A 253 14.02 8.46 11.04
C ALA A 253 13.69 9.55 12.06
N ALA A 254 14.57 9.76 13.04
CA ALA A 254 14.43 10.80 14.05
C ALA A 254 14.56 12.23 13.46
N SER A 255 15.15 12.39 12.28
CA SER A 255 15.48 13.68 11.66
C SER A 255 14.74 13.96 10.35
N GLY A 256 13.48 13.54 10.24
CA GLY A 256 12.66 13.78 9.06
C GLY A 256 12.37 12.51 8.27
N SER A 257 11.23 12.55 7.59
CA SER A 257 10.69 11.42 6.85
C SER A 257 11.40 11.28 5.52
N HIS A 258 12.04 10.14 5.27
CA HIS A 258 12.69 9.86 4.00
C HIS A 258 12.10 8.60 3.36
N ILE A 259 11.55 8.77 2.17
CA ILE A 259 11.10 7.65 1.35
C ILE A 259 12.33 7.12 0.59
N GLY A 260 12.76 5.91 0.89
CA GLY A 260 13.88 5.27 0.23
C GLY A 260 13.67 5.07 -1.27
N SER A 261 14.73 4.93 -2.04
CA SER A 261 14.69 4.79 -3.50
C SER A 261 13.88 3.58 -3.98
N VAL A 262 13.94 2.45 -3.26
CA VAL A 262 13.16 1.24 -3.57
C VAL A 262 11.67 1.48 -3.36
N THR A 263 11.29 2.10 -2.24
CA THR A 263 9.91 2.46 -1.93
C THR A 263 9.37 3.47 -2.94
N HIS A 264 10.17 4.47 -3.29
CA HIS A 264 9.83 5.45 -4.32
C HIS A 264 9.60 4.76 -5.68
N ALA A 265 10.51 3.88 -6.10
CA ALA A 265 10.35 3.14 -7.35
C ALA A 265 9.10 2.24 -7.34
N ALA A 266 8.83 1.54 -6.23
CA ALA A 266 7.63 0.72 -6.09
C ALA A 266 6.35 1.56 -6.26
N ILE A 267 6.26 2.71 -5.59
CA ILE A 267 5.11 3.62 -5.66
C ILE A 267 4.85 4.08 -7.10
N HIS A 268 5.91 4.40 -7.85
CA HIS A 268 5.76 4.97 -9.19
C HIS A 268 5.60 3.93 -10.31
N HIS A 269 6.10 2.71 -10.13
CA HIS A 269 6.20 1.72 -11.21
C HIS A 269 5.38 0.44 -10.99
N ALA A 270 4.92 0.15 -9.76
CA ALA A 270 4.08 -1.03 -9.55
C ALA A 270 2.71 -0.86 -10.22
N ALA A 271 2.26 -1.88 -10.94
CA ALA A 271 0.93 -1.92 -11.56
C ALA A 271 -0.19 -2.37 -10.60
N CYS A 272 0.15 -2.74 -9.38
CA CYS A 272 -0.76 -3.18 -8.32
C CYS A 272 -0.66 -2.24 -7.11
N PRO A 273 -1.54 -2.38 -6.11
CA PRO A 273 -1.43 -1.65 -4.86
C PRO A 273 -0.08 -1.81 -4.19
N VAL A 274 0.39 -0.74 -3.55
CA VAL A 274 1.67 -0.71 -2.84
C VAL A 274 1.43 -0.42 -1.36
N ALA A 275 1.79 -1.36 -0.51
CA ALA A 275 1.81 -1.18 0.93
C ALA A 275 3.18 -0.66 1.37
N VAL A 276 3.19 0.49 2.01
CA VAL A 276 4.37 1.09 2.62
C VAL A 276 4.28 0.88 4.13
N VAL A 277 5.15 0.04 4.68
CA VAL A 277 5.16 -0.35 6.09
C VAL A 277 6.24 0.44 6.82
N PRO A 278 5.86 1.29 7.78
CA PRO A 278 6.84 1.98 8.62
C PRO A 278 7.51 1.00 9.57
N HIS A 279 8.83 1.12 9.73
CA HIS A 279 9.62 0.32 10.66
C HIS A 279 10.75 1.15 11.27
N GLY A 280 11.17 0.82 12.47
CA GLY A 280 12.19 1.54 13.23
C GLY A 280 13.34 0.69 13.71
#